data_2fa2266de72418bb9173d145b2c71c91
#
_entry.id   2fa2266de72418bb9173d145b2c71c91
#
_cell.length_a   1.000
_cell.length_b   1.000
_cell.length_c   1.000
_cell.angle_alpha   90.00
_cell.angle_beta   90.00
_cell.angle_gamma   90.00
#
_symmetry.space_group_name_H-M   'P 1'
#
loop_
_entity.id
_entity.type
_entity.pdbx_description
1 polymer ?
#
loop_
_entity_poly.entity_id
_entity_poly.type
_entity_poly.pdbx_seq_one_letter_code
_entity_poly.pdbx_strand_id
1 'polypeptide(L)'
;MKKSILLGTFAAVGVMAGAASAGTLDDVKANGVLKCGVTTGVVGFAAPNAEGYWEGLDVDYCRAVAAAVLGDPEAIQFVPLSAKVRFTALSSGEIDVLARNTTWTLSRDVDLGFTFIGVNYYDGQGFMVRKDLGVASATELDGATVCIQTGTTTELNLADYFRSNGMSYEPVPIESNAEAQQQYLAGACDAYTTDSSALASSRATFENPDEHMLLPEIISKEPLGPLVREGDEPWGDIARWTLNAMITAEELGITKANVAEMAAGTDNPEINRLLGSEGSLGAMLGLEADWAQTVIASVGNYGESFENNVGENSVVGLSRGLNALWTQGGLLYTPPFR
;
A
#
# COMPACT_ATOMS: atom_id res chain seq x y z
N MET A 1 60.00 48.61 -37.18
CA MET A 1 58.67 48.78 -36.58
C MET A 1 57.88 47.44 -36.72
N LYS A 2 57.84 46.63 -35.69
CA LYS A 2 57.08 45.34 -35.68
C LYS A 2 55.80 45.56 -34.89
N LYS A 3 54.64 45.41 -35.52
CA LYS A 3 53.32 45.43 -34.86
C LYS A 3 52.99 44.03 -34.40
N SER A 4 52.90 43.86 -33.11
CA SER A 4 52.37 42.65 -32.49
C SER A 4 50.86 42.75 -32.40
N ILE A 5 50.16 41.78 -32.99
CA ILE A 5 48.71 41.61 -32.88
C ILE A 5 48.49 40.64 -31.73
N LEU A 6 47.84 41.10 -30.64
CA LEU A 6 47.30 40.21 -29.58
C LEU A 6 45.96 39.61 -30.03
N LEU A 7 45.93 38.32 -30.25
CA LEU A 7 44.65 37.56 -30.35
C LEU A 7 44.12 37.31 -28.94
N GLY A 8 42.98 37.91 -28.58
CA GLY A 8 42.24 37.59 -27.38
C GLY A 8 41.36 36.36 -27.60
N THR A 9 41.66 35.29 -26.88
CA THR A 9 40.82 34.07 -26.86
C THR A 9 39.65 34.30 -25.92
N PHE A 10 38.44 34.43 -26.45
CA PHE A 10 37.21 34.39 -25.64
C PHE A 10 36.89 32.91 -25.30
N ALA A 11 37.05 32.53 -24.05
CA ALA A 11 36.56 31.26 -23.54
C ALA A 11 35.05 31.39 -23.30
N ALA A 12 34.24 30.75 -24.13
CA ALA A 12 32.80 30.60 -23.90
C ALA A 12 32.61 29.61 -22.78
N VAL A 13 32.22 30.06 -21.59
CA VAL A 13 31.74 29.23 -20.50
C VAL A 13 30.34 28.80 -20.86
N GLY A 14 30.17 27.57 -21.37
CA GLY A 14 28.89 26.94 -21.57
C GLY A 14 28.28 26.61 -20.19
N VAL A 15 27.26 27.37 -19.79
CA VAL A 15 26.39 26.97 -18.68
C VAL A 15 25.64 25.76 -19.15
N MET A 16 26.04 24.55 -18.72
CA MET A 16 25.21 23.38 -18.80
C MET A 16 24.03 23.59 -17.82
N ALA A 17 22.90 24.07 -18.32
CA ALA A 17 21.65 23.95 -17.65
C ALA A 17 21.38 22.44 -17.58
N GLY A 18 21.59 21.82 -16.40
CA GLY A 18 21.11 20.49 -16.13
C GLY A 18 19.59 20.49 -16.41
N ALA A 19 19.13 19.66 -17.32
CA ALA A 19 17.71 19.42 -17.49
C ALA A 19 17.21 18.93 -16.11
N ALA A 20 16.43 19.76 -15.42
CA ALA A 20 15.65 19.27 -14.28
C ALA A 20 14.83 18.12 -14.82
N SER A 21 15.07 16.91 -14.34
CA SER A 21 14.17 15.80 -14.63
C SER A 21 12.79 16.22 -14.13
N ALA A 22 11.78 16.13 -15.00
CA ALA A 22 10.40 16.31 -14.56
C ALA A 22 10.14 15.31 -13.44
N GLY A 23 9.53 15.76 -12.33
CA GLY A 23 9.16 14.90 -11.23
C GLY A 23 7.99 13.98 -11.61
N THR A 24 7.75 12.95 -10.82
CA THR A 24 6.63 12.01 -11.06
C THR A 24 5.28 12.75 -11.15
N LEU A 25 5.10 13.83 -10.36
CA LEU A 25 3.88 14.65 -10.44
C LEU A 25 3.66 15.24 -11.84
N ASP A 26 4.71 15.78 -12.45
CA ASP A 26 4.63 16.40 -13.79
C ASP A 26 4.33 15.32 -14.85
N ASP A 27 4.96 14.15 -14.73
CA ASP A 27 4.75 13.03 -15.64
C ASP A 27 3.30 12.50 -15.55
N VAL A 28 2.76 12.31 -14.33
CA VAL A 28 1.38 11.88 -14.11
C VAL A 28 0.39 12.89 -14.66
N LYS A 29 0.60 14.19 -14.40
CA LYS A 29 -0.24 15.26 -14.95
C LYS A 29 -0.17 15.34 -16.48
N ALA A 30 1.02 15.21 -17.06
CA ALA A 30 1.21 15.24 -18.52
C ALA A 30 0.56 14.02 -19.22
N ASN A 31 0.64 12.86 -18.60
CA ASN A 31 0.05 11.62 -19.12
C ASN A 31 -1.46 11.52 -18.85
N GLY A 32 -1.99 12.28 -17.88
CA GLY A 32 -3.40 12.23 -17.47
C GLY A 32 -3.80 10.89 -16.84
N VAL A 33 -2.86 10.10 -16.35
CA VAL A 33 -3.11 8.79 -15.75
C VAL A 33 -2.07 8.45 -14.70
N LEU A 34 -2.51 7.95 -13.54
CA LEU A 34 -1.66 7.39 -12.50
C LEU A 34 -1.46 5.89 -12.75
N LYS A 35 -0.23 5.41 -12.73
CA LYS A 35 0.09 3.98 -12.79
C LYS A 35 0.35 3.44 -11.39
N CYS A 36 -0.56 2.61 -10.89
CA CYS A 36 -0.45 2.02 -9.56
C CYS A 36 -0.14 0.53 -9.62
N GLY A 37 0.97 0.12 -9.01
CA GLY A 37 1.33 -1.29 -8.83
C GLY A 37 0.52 -1.91 -7.71
N VAL A 38 -0.17 -3.01 -8.00
CA VAL A 38 -1.05 -3.72 -7.04
C VAL A 38 -0.73 -5.21 -7.01
N THR A 39 -1.37 -5.96 -6.10
CA THR A 39 -1.21 -7.42 -6.06
C THR A 39 -1.87 -8.07 -7.28
N THR A 40 -1.52 -9.33 -7.53
CA THR A 40 -2.12 -10.14 -8.60
C THR A 40 -3.51 -10.69 -8.26
N GLY A 41 -4.04 -10.37 -7.07
CA GLY A 41 -5.35 -10.76 -6.58
C GLY A 41 -5.31 -11.19 -5.11
N VAL A 42 -5.61 -10.22 -4.22
CA VAL A 42 -5.90 -10.47 -2.80
C VAL A 42 -7.20 -9.73 -2.49
N VAL A 43 -8.26 -10.50 -2.32
CA VAL A 43 -9.60 -9.94 -2.03
C VAL A 43 -9.55 -9.04 -0.80
N GLY A 44 -10.19 -7.89 -0.87
CA GLY A 44 -10.15 -6.86 0.17
C GLY A 44 -8.95 -5.92 0.11
N PHE A 45 -7.84 -6.28 -0.55
CA PHE A 45 -6.69 -5.38 -0.74
C PHE A 45 -6.57 -4.89 -2.18
N ALA A 46 -6.42 -5.78 -3.13
CA ALA A 46 -6.51 -5.46 -4.55
C ALA A 46 -6.87 -6.72 -5.35
N ALA A 47 -8.04 -6.77 -5.89
CA ALA A 47 -8.52 -7.82 -6.77
C ALA A 47 -9.56 -7.28 -7.75
N PRO A 48 -9.62 -7.77 -9.00
CA PRO A 48 -10.74 -7.45 -9.88
C PRO A 48 -12.00 -8.22 -9.41
N ASN A 49 -13.16 -7.55 -9.45
CA ASN A 49 -14.44 -8.22 -9.27
C ASN A 49 -14.87 -8.97 -10.55
N ALA A 50 -16.07 -9.53 -10.58
CA ALA A 50 -16.58 -10.32 -11.69
C ALA A 50 -16.69 -9.53 -13.01
N GLU A 51 -16.86 -8.22 -12.91
CA GLU A 51 -16.95 -7.29 -14.05
C GLU A 51 -15.54 -6.80 -14.50
N GLY A 52 -14.49 -7.18 -13.79
CA GLY A 52 -13.11 -6.76 -14.03
C GLY A 52 -12.73 -5.41 -13.42
N TYR A 53 -13.62 -4.84 -12.59
CA TYR A 53 -13.34 -3.61 -11.87
C TYR A 53 -12.52 -3.90 -10.60
N TRP A 54 -11.41 -3.15 -10.42
CA TRP A 54 -10.52 -3.34 -9.28
C TRP A 54 -11.14 -2.78 -8.00
N GLU A 55 -11.08 -3.56 -6.93
CA GLU A 55 -11.58 -3.23 -5.59
C GLU A 55 -10.57 -3.62 -4.51
N GLY A 56 -10.60 -2.90 -3.37
CA GLY A 56 -9.76 -3.19 -2.21
C GLY A 56 -9.13 -1.96 -1.57
N LEU A 57 -8.59 -2.14 -0.37
CA LEU A 57 -8.00 -1.08 0.44
C LEU A 57 -6.82 -0.39 -0.27
N ASP A 58 -5.93 -1.17 -0.90
CA ASP A 58 -4.82 -0.64 -1.69
C ASP A 58 -5.31 0.05 -2.97
N VAL A 59 -6.40 -0.46 -3.56
CA VAL A 59 -7.04 0.14 -4.75
C VAL A 59 -7.68 1.49 -4.42
N ASP A 60 -8.39 1.59 -3.29
CA ASP A 60 -8.98 2.85 -2.83
C ASP A 60 -7.89 3.90 -2.55
N TYR A 61 -6.77 3.49 -1.94
CA TYR A 61 -5.63 4.38 -1.76
C TYR A 61 -5.08 4.87 -3.12
N CYS A 62 -4.92 4.00 -4.11
CA CYS A 62 -4.46 4.41 -5.43
C CYS A 62 -5.44 5.38 -6.11
N ARG A 63 -6.75 5.11 -6.02
CA ARG A 63 -7.79 6.04 -6.50
C ARG A 63 -7.77 7.37 -5.76
N ALA A 64 -7.48 7.36 -4.45
CA ALA A 64 -7.30 8.57 -3.66
C ALA A 64 -6.16 9.44 -4.20
N VAL A 65 -5.02 8.84 -4.55
CA VAL A 65 -3.88 9.56 -5.16
C VAL A 65 -4.25 10.09 -6.54
N ALA A 66 -4.94 9.31 -7.39
CA ALA A 66 -5.41 9.77 -8.69
C ALA A 66 -6.40 10.95 -8.55
N ALA A 67 -7.34 10.86 -7.62
CA ALA A 67 -8.28 11.94 -7.31
C ALA A 67 -7.57 13.21 -6.81
N ALA A 68 -6.56 13.07 -5.94
CA ALA A 68 -5.78 14.19 -5.42
C ALA A 68 -5.00 14.94 -6.52
N VAL A 69 -4.42 14.21 -7.47
CA VAL A 69 -3.51 14.75 -8.48
C VAL A 69 -4.21 15.18 -9.76
N LEU A 70 -5.21 14.40 -10.20
CA LEU A 70 -5.90 14.55 -11.49
C LEU A 70 -7.36 14.97 -11.36
N GLY A 71 -7.90 15.03 -10.13
CA GLY A 71 -9.31 15.34 -9.89
C GLY A 71 -10.27 14.20 -10.27
N ASP A 72 -9.76 13.05 -10.72
CA ASP A 72 -10.54 11.90 -11.19
C ASP A 72 -9.97 10.60 -10.63
N PRO A 73 -10.71 9.88 -9.76
CA PRO A 73 -10.27 8.59 -9.20
C PRO A 73 -10.13 7.47 -10.25
N GLU A 74 -10.76 7.61 -11.41
CA GLU A 74 -10.70 6.62 -12.50
C GLU A 74 -9.60 6.95 -13.53
N ALA A 75 -8.91 8.08 -13.40
CA ALA A 75 -7.72 8.41 -14.19
C ALA A 75 -6.51 7.58 -13.74
N ILE A 76 -6.66 6.26 -13.73
CA ILE A 76 -5.71 5.30 -13.14
C ILE A 76 -5.54 4.05 -14.01
N GLN A 77 -4.32 3.52 -14.02
CA GLN A 77 -3.99 2.21 -14.55
C GLN A 77 -3.46 1.32 -13.42
N PHE A 78 -4.16 0.25 -13.10
CA PHE A 78 -3.66 -0.77 -12.19
C PHE A 78 -2.72 -1.72 -12.92
N VAL A 79 -1.53 -1.95 -12.33
CA VAL A 79 -0.51 -2.86 -12.85
C VAL A 79 -0.33 -4.00 -11.85
N PRO A 80 -0.88 -5.20 -12.13
CA PRO A 80 -0.74 -6.35 -11.23
C PRO A 80 0.68 -6.89 -11.26
N LEU A 81 1.32 -6.97 -10.10
CA LEU A 81 2.72 -7.35 -9.93
C LEU A 81 2.90 -8.51 -8.94
N SER A 82 3.75 -9.46 -9.27
CA SER A 82 4.19 -10.48 -8.30
C SER A 82 5.11 -9.87 -7.23
N ALA A 83 5.32 -10.59 -6.13
CA ALA A 83 6.23 -10.14 -5.07
C ALA A 83 7.67 -9.93 -5.58
N LYS A 84 8.12 -10.73 -6.56
CA LYS A 84 9.47 -10.68 -7.12
C LYS A 84 9.74 -9.44 -7.98
N VAL A 85 8.74 -8.98 -8.76
CA VAL A 85 8.96 -7.93 -9.77
C VAL A 85 8.53 -6.53 -9.34
N ARG A 86 7.76 -6.41 -8.24
CA ARG A 86 7.19 -5.13 -7.80
C ARG A 86 8.20 -4.00 -7.61
N PHE A 87 9.37 -4.32 -7.04
CA PHE A 87 10.41 -3.33 -6.78
C PHE A 87 11.12 -2.89 -8.07
N THR A 88 11.34 -3.82 -9.00
CA THR A 88 11.89 -3.49 -10.32
C THR A 88 10.94 -2.60 -11.12
N ALA A 89 9.64 -2.89 -11.08
CA ALA A 89 8.63 -2.08 -11.74
C ALA A 89 8.59 -0.64 -11.19
N LEU A 90 8.70 -0.48 -9.86
CA LEU A 90 8.77 0.85 -9.25
C LEU A 90 10.06 1.58 -9.60
N SER A 91 11.23 0.91 -9.49
CA SER A 91 12.54 1.51 -9.79
C SER A 91 12.66 1.94 -11.26
N SER A 92 12.09 1.17 -12.20
CA SER A 92 12.15 1.47 -13.63
C SER A 92 11.19 2.56 -14.08
N GLY A 93 10.25 3.01 -13.23
CA GLY A 93 9.20 3.95 -13.60
C GLY A 93 8.06 3.32 -14.41
N GLU A 94 7.94 2.00 -14.42
CA GLU A 94 6.78 1.31 -14.99
C GLU A 94 5.50 1.67 -14.22
N ILE A 95 5.64 1.91 -12.91
CA ILE A 95 4.59 2.40 -12.01
C ILE A 95 5.05 3.66 -11.27
N ASP A 96 4.10 4.48 -10.86
CA ASP A 96 4.33 5.74 -10.16
C ASP A 96 4.26 5.58 -8.64
N VAL A 97 3.43 4.64 -8.17
CA VAL A 97 3.24 4.26 -6.78
C VAL A 97 3.02 2.75 -6.68
N LEU A 98 3.53 2.14 -5.62
CA LEU A 98 3.30 0.73 -5.31
C LEU A 98 2.44 0.63 -4.04
N ALA A 99 1.20 0.15 -4.17
CA ALA A 99 0.30 -0.21 -3.08
C ALA A 99 -0.06 -1.70 -3.22
N ARG A 100 0.73 -2.56 -2.56
CA ARG A 100 0.70 -4.01 -2.82
C ARG A 100 1.12 -4.79 -1.57
N ASN A 101 0.41 -4.63 -0.46
CA ASN A 101 0.71 -5.36 0.79
C ASN A 101 2.22 -5.44 1.03
N THR A 102 2.91 -4.29 0.99
CA THR A 102 4.37 -4.25 1.04
C THR A 102 4.83 -3.86 2.43
N THR A 103 5.46 -4.79 3.13
CA THR A 103 6.01 -4.59 4.46
C THR A 103 7.14 -3.58 4.42
N TRP A 104 7.07 -2.56 5.25
CA TRP A 104 8.14 -1.60 5.48
C TRP A 104 9.26 -2.27 6.26
N THR A 105 10.41 -2.43 5.65
CA THR A 105 11.62 -2.98 6.27
C THR A 105 12.81 -2.08 6.01
N LEU A 106 13.83 -2.16 6.90
CA LEU A 106 15.07 -1.39 6.76
C LEU A 106 15.72 -1.61 5.38
N SER A 107 15.80 -2.86 4.91
CA SER A 107 16.44 -3.16 3.64
C SER A 107 15.68 -2.60 2.43
N ARG A 108 14.34 -2.65 2.46
CA ARG A 108 13.52 -2.09 1.37
C ARG A 108 13.57 -0.57 1.32
N ASP A 109 13.64 0.06 2.49
CA ASP A 109 13.73 1.50 2.64
C ASP A 109 15.13 2.01 2.24
N VAL A 110 16.17 1.48 2.87
CA VAL A 110 17.54 2.01 2.76
C VAL A 110 18.33 1.37 1.61
N ASP A 111 18.34 0.03 1.48
CA ASP A 111 19.18 -0.65 0.49
C ASP A 111 18.57 -0.62 -0.92
N LEU A 112 17.23 -0.72 -1.02
CA LEU A 112 16.56 -0.72 -2.31
C LEU A 112 16.19 0.68 -2.80
N GLY A 113 16.31 1.71 -1.94
CA GLY A 113 16.08 3.10 -2.29
C GLY A 113 14.61 3.41 -2.57
N PHE A 114 13.72 3.04 -1.64
CA PHE A 114 12.30 3.38 -1.69
C PHE A 114 11.87 4.20 -0.49
N THR A 115 10.98 5.14 -0.71
CA THR A 115 10.34 5.91 0.34
C THR A 115 8.98 5.31 0.67
N PHE A 116 8.85 4.70 1.85
CA PHE A 116 7.54 4.32 2.40
C PHE A 116 6.81 5.57 2.89
N ILE A 117 5.57 5.74 2.45
CA ILE A 117 4.82 6.98 2.72
C ILE A 117 4.00 6.91 4.02
N GLY A 118 3.93 5.76 4.64
CA GLY A 118 3.19 5.47 5.85
C GLY A 118 2.77 4.01 5.92
N VAL A 119 2.09 3.64 6.99
CA VAL A 119 1.49 2.31 7.14
C VAL A 119 -0.01 2.43 6.90
N ASN A 120 -0.52 1.73 5.88
CA ASN A 120 -1.95 1.69 5.59
C ASN A 120 -2.63 0.43 6.17
N TYR A 121 -1.84 -0.55 6.63
CA TYR A 121 -2.35 -1.73 7.31
C TYR A 121 -1.29 -2.35 8.23
N TYR A 122 -1.57 -2.44 9.52
CA TYR A 122 -0.73 -3.14 10.50
C TYR A 122 -1.14 -4.60 10.54
N ASP A 123 -0.23 -5.48 10.14
CA ASP A 123 -0.43 -6.92 10.02
C ASP A 123 0.66 -7.73 10.73
N GLY A 124 0.58 -9.01 10.61
CA GLY A 124 1.58 -9.98 11.04
C GLY A 124 1.42 -11.28 10.27
N GLN A 125 2.49 -12.05 10.16
CA GLN A 125 2.48 -13.35 9.50
C GLN A 125 1.84 -14.40 10.38
N GLY A 126 0.94 -15.20 9.78
CA GLY A 126 0.27 -16.33 10.42
C GLY A 126 0.39 -17.62 9.61
N PHE A 127 -0.33 -18.62 10.05
CA PHE A 127 -0.45 -19.91 9.37
C PHE A 127 -1.92 -20.27 9.19
N MET A 128 -2.28 -20.82 8.04
CA MET A 128 -3.56 -21.44 7.77
C MET A 128 -3.35 -22.93 7.55
N VAL A 129 -4.17 -23.74 8.18
CA VAL A 129 -4.16 -25.21 8.07
C VAL A 129 -5.57 -25.74 7.85
N ARG A 130 -5.68 -26.94 7.29
CA ARG A 130 -6.94 -27.68 7.29
C ARG A 130 -7.22 -28.20 8.70
N LYS A 131 -8.46 -28.14 9.14
CA LYS A 131 -8.85 -28.60 10.49
C LYS A 131 -8.63 -30.11 10.70
N ASP A 132 -8.68 -30.89 9.63
CA ASP A 132 -8.43 -32.34 9.67
C ASP A 132 -6.97 -32.71 9.92
N LEU A 133 -6.02 -31.75 9.74
CA LEU A 133 -4.63 -31.93 10.15
C LEU A 133 -4.48 -32.13 11.67
N GLY A 134 -5.45 -31.63 12.45
CA GLY A 134 -5.53 -31.87 13.88
C GLY A 134 -4.54 -31.08 14.73
N VAL A 135 -3.89 -30.03 14.18
CA VAL A 135 -2.98 -29.11 14.88
C VAL A 135 -3.73 -27.86 15.34
N ALA A 136 -3.36 -27.31 16.48
CA ALA A 136 -3.96 -26.13 17.07
C ALA A 136 -2.93 -24.97 17.30
N SER A 137 -1.66 -25.23 17.08
CA SER A 137 -0.55 -24.29 17.30
C SER A 137 0.49 -24.43 16.18
N ALA A 138 1.12 -23.32 15.80
CA ALA A 138 2.22 -23.31 14.83
C ALA A 138 3.45 -24.12 15.33
N THR A 139 3.58 -24.33 16.63
CA THR A 139 4.65 -25.16 17.22
C THR A 139 4.44 -26.66 16.96
N GLU A 140 3.28 -27.06 16.47
CA GLU A 140 2.98 -28.45 16.10
C GLU A 140 3.25 -28.76 14.62
N LEU A 141 3.79 -27.76 13.87
CA LEU A 141 4.11 -27.87 12.45
C LEU A 141 5.55 -28.38 12.17
N ASP A 142 6.23 -29.03 13.15
CA ASP A 142 7.55 -29.60 12.91
C ASP A 142 7.49 -30.70 11.83
N GLY A 143 8.33 -30.56 10.80
CA GLY A 143 8.37 -31.45 9.64
C GLY A 143 7.30 -31.20 8.58
N ALA A 144 6.43 -30.22 8.77
CA ALA A 144 5.34 -29.93 7.83
C ALA A 144 5.84 -29.39 6.48
N THR A 145 5.08 -29.66 5.42
CA THR A 145 5.22 -28.98 4.14
C THR A 145 4.49 -27.62 4.20
N VAL A 146 5.19 -26.54 3.82
CA VAL A 146 4.66 -25.18 3.95
C VAL A 146 4.69 -24.46 2.61
N CYS A 147 3.51 -24.08 2.11
CA CYS A 147 3.38 -23.18 0.96
C CYS A 147 3.83 -21.79 1.35
N ILE A 148 4.82 -21.22 0.63
CA ILE A 148 5.42 -19.92 0.91
C ILE A 148 5.69 -19.15 -0.39
N GLN A 149 5.27 -17.89 -0.43
CA GLN A 149 5.52 -17.03 -1.58
C GLN A 149 6.96 -16.47 -1.55
N THR A 150 7.70 -16.71 -2.63
CA THR A 150 9.09 -16.27 -2.77
C THR A 150 9.20 -14.75 -2.96
N GLY A 151 10.32 -14.17 -2.48
CA GLY A 151 10.58 -12.72 -2.56
C GLY A 151 9.77 -11.88 -1.56
N THR A 152 9.36 -12.50 -0.47
CA THR A 152 8.58 -11.87 0.61
C THR A 152 9.35 -11.83 1.93
N THR A 153 8.92 -10.98 2.87
CA THR A 153 9.36 -11.01 4.27
C THR A 153 8.96 -12.32 4.93
N THR A 154 7.78 -12.84 4.55
CA THR A 154 7.21 -14.06 5.15
C THR A 154 8.06 -15.31 4.87
N GLU A 155 8.77 -15.36 3.73
CA GLU A 155 9.76 -16.41 3.45
C GLU A 155 10.92 -16.40 4.45
N LEU A 156 11.44 -15.21 4.78
CA LEU A 156 12.53 -15.06 5.75
C LEU A 156 12.06 -15.34 7.18
N ASN A 157 10.91 -14.80 7.56
CA ASN A 157 10.33 -14.99 8.89
C ASN A 157 10.00 -16.45 9.17
N LEU A 158 9.51 -17.19 8.16
CA LEU A 158 9.23 -18.62 8.27
C LEU A 158 10.52 -19.39 8.67
N ALA A 159 11.61 -19.13 7.96
CA ALA A 159 12.91 -19.77 8.24
C ALA A 159 13.41 -19.44 9.67
N ASP A 160 13.26 -18.17 10.06
CA ASP A 160 13.67 -17.72 11.39
C ASP A 160 12.81 -18.32 12.51
N TYR A 161 11.50 -18.39 12.32
CA TYR A 161 10.57 -18.96 13.30
C TYR A 161 10.85 -20.45 13.54
N PHE A 162 10.97 -21.25 12.49
CA PHE A 162 11.25 -22.67 12.61
C PHE A 162 12.61 -22.95 13.23
N ARG A 163 13.65 -22.23 12.81
CA ARG A 163 14.98 -22.32 13.39
C ARG A 163 15.01 -21.97 14.88
N SER A 164 14.33 -20.88 15.29
CA SER A 164 14.32 -20.43 16.68
C SER A 164 13.55 -21.35 17.61
N ASN A 165 12.59 -22.12 17.08
CA ASN A 165 11.83 -23.13 17.81
C ASN A 165 12.45 -24.55 17.71
N GLY A 166 13.60 -24.70 17.03
CA GLY A 166 14.24 -26.01 16.84
C GLY A 166 13.45 -26.96 15.95
N MET A 167 12.59 -26.41 15.09
CA MET A 167 11.73 -27.15 14.16
C MET A 167 12.33 -27.16 12.75
N SER A 168 11.90 -28.15 11.95
CA SER A 168 12.18 -28.27 10.53
C SER A 168 10.89 -28.10 9.71
N TYR A 169 11.00 -27.75 8.44
CA TYR A 169 9.90 -27.72 7.49
C TYR A 169 10.39 -28.00 6.07
N GLU A 170 9.49 -28.39 5.18
CA GLU A 170 9.76 -28.50 3.75
C GLU A 170 9.06 -27.37 3.01
N PRO A 171 9.82 -26.39 2.43
CA PRO A 171 9.20 -25.29 1.72
C PRO A 171 8.65 -25.74 0.37
N VAL A 172 7.41 -25.31 0.06
CA VAL A 172 6.81 -25.36 -1.28
C VAL A 172 6.79 -23.93 -1.82
N PRO A 173 7.82 -23.52 -2.58
CA PRO A 173 7.94 -22.15 -3.07
C PRO A 173 6.95 -21.89 -4.20
N ILE A 174 6.25 -20.76 -4.12
CA ILE A 174 5.22 -20.33 -5.07
C ILE A 174 5.43 -18.86 -5.46
N GLU A 175 4.84 -18.43 -6.58
CA GLU A 175 5.01 -17.07 -7.09
C GLU A 175 3.79 -16.15 -6.88
N SER A 176 2.58 -16.71 -6.81
CA SER A 176 1.35 -15.93 -6.66
C SER A 176 0.44 -16.47 -5.56
N ASN A 177 -0.45 -15.62 -5.03
CA ASN A 177 -1.46 -16.06 -4.06
C ASN A 177 -2.41 -17.10 -4.64
N ALA A 178 -2.80 -16.96 -5.91
CA ALA A 178 -3.67 -17.93 -6.58
C ALA A 178 -3.01 -19.32 -6.66
N GLU A 179 -1.72 -19.37 -6.97
CA GLU A 179 -0.95 -20.61 -6.95
C GLU A 179 -0.85 -21.20 -5.54
N ALA A 180 -0.61 -20.34 -4.52
CA ALA A 180 -0.57 -20.77 -3.13
C ALA A 180 -1.86 -21.45 -2.70
N GLN A 181 -2.99 -20.80 -2.98
CA GLN A 181 -4.32 -21.33 -2.67
C GLN A 181 -4.54 -22.68 -3.39
N GLN A 182 -4.21 -22.74 -4.67
CA GLN A 182 -4.35 -23.95 -5.48
C GLN A 182 -3.53 -25.12 -4.92
N GLN A 183 -2.25 -24.90 -4.62
CA GLN A 183 -1.35 -25.91 -4.07
C GLN A 183 -1.80 -26.38 -2.67
N TYR A 184 -2.19 -25.43 -1.81
CA TYR A 184 -2.69 -25.71 -0.47
C TYR A 184 -3.99 -26.52 -0.52
N LEU A 185 -4.98 -26.13 -1.33
CA LEU A 185 -6.24 -26.85 -1.48
C LEU A 185 -6.06 -28.23 -2.12
N ALA A 186 -5.06 -28.40 -2.99
CA ALA A 186 -4.70 -29.68 -3.57
C ALA A 186 -3.96 -30.63 -2.58
N GLY A 187 -3.65 -30.15 -1.36
CA GLY A 187 -2.93 -30.92 -0.36
C GLY A 187 -1.42 -31.07 -0.61
N ALA A 188 -0.85 -30.24 -1.48
CA ALA A 188 0.61 -30.19 -1.70
C ALA A 188 1.36 -29.56 -0.52
N CYS A 189 0.64 -28.82 0.34
CA CYS A 189 1.17 -28.23 1.57
C CYS A 189 0.24 -28.55 2.74
N ASP A 190 0.83 -28.85 3.89
CA ASP A 190 0.13 -29.01 5.16
C ASP A 190 -0.35 -27.67 5.70
N ALA A 191 0.49 -26.64 5.54
CA ALA A 191 0.20 -25.28 5.94
C ALA A 191 0.47 -24.27 4.81
N TYR A 192 -0.32 -23.18 4.80
CA TYR A 192 -0.05 -22.00 4.01
C TYR A 192 0.28 -20.83 4.93
N THR A 193 1.39 -20.12 4.68
CA THR A 193 1.82 -18.99 5.47
C THR A 193 2.01 -17.75 4.61
N THR A 194 1.47 -16.65 5.09
CA THR A 194 1.63 -15.28 4.59
C THR A 194 1.08 -14.31 5.65
N ASP A 195 0.85 -13.04 5.29
CA ASP A 195 0.17 -12.06 6.13
C ASP A 195 -1.18 -12.60 6.59
N SER A 196 -1.53 -12.42 7.86
CA SER A 196 -2.76 -12.96 8.46
C SER A 196 -4.01 -12.45 7.75
N SER A 197 -4.01 -11.18 7.34
CA SER A 197 -5.10 -10.61 6.55
C SER A 197 -5.25 -11.29 5.18
N ALA A 198 -4.14 -11.61 4.50
CA ALA A 198 -4.14 -12.32 3.23
C ALA A 198 -4.58 -13.79 3.39
N LEU A 199 -4.27 -14.44 4.52
CA LEU A 199 -4.82 -15.75 4.86
C LEU A 199 -6.33 -15.70 5.06
N ALA A 200 -6.84 -14.69 5.79
CA ALA A 200 -8.26 -14.48 5.96
C ALA A 200 -8.98 -14.23 4.62
N SER A 201 -8.38 -13.37 3.76
CA SER A 201 -8.85 -13.12 2.39
C SER A 201 -8.93 -14.41 1.58
N SER A 202 -7.88 -15.23 1.62
CA SER A 202 -7.82 -16.51 0.91
C SER A 202 -8.92 -17.45 1.39
N ARG A 203 -9.04 -17.62 2.71
CA ARG A 203 -10.05 -18.48 3.31
C ARG A 203 -11.47 -18.07 2.93
N ALA A 204 -11.74 -16.76 2.90
CA ALA A 204 -13.04 -16.21 2.53
C ALA A 204 -13.49 -16.57 1.10
N THR A 205 -12.54 -16.88 0.21
CA THR A 205 -12.79 -17.25 -1.19
C THR A 205 -12.89 -18.76 -1.43
N PHE A 206 -12.62 -19.60 -0.41
CA PHE A 206 -12.68 -21.04 -0.55
C PHE A 206 -14.13 -21.53 -0.61
N GLU A 207 -14.36 -22.65 -1.30
CA GLU A 207 -15.67 -23.27 -1.38
C GLU A 207 -16.19 -23.71 0.01
N ASN A 208 -15.27 -24.20 0.87
CA ASN A 208 -15.57 -24.67 2.24
C ASN A 208 -14.67 -23.94 3.26
N PRO A 209 -14.88 -22.64 3.53
CA PRO A 209 -13.99 -21.87 4.41
C PRO A 209 -13.92 -22.40 5.84
N ASP A 210 -14.97 -23.07 6.30
CA ASP A 210 -15.06 -23.67 7.65
C ASP A 210 -14.19 -24.93 7.83
N GLU A 211 -13.66 -25.52 6.77
CA GLU A 211 -12.71 -26.63 6.84
C GLU A 211 -11.28 -26.15 7.14
N HIS A 212 -11.04 -24.84 7.09
CA HIS A 212 -9.75 -24.20 7.28
C HIS A 212 -9.75 -23.33 8.53
N MET A 213 -8.59 -23.22 9.17
CA MET A 213 -8.41 -22.37 10.33
C MET A 213 -7.07 -21.61 10.24
N LEU A 214 -7.05 -20.38 10.74
CA LEU A 214 -5.83 -19.65 11.03
C LEU A 214 -5.38 -20.07 12.43
N LEU A 215 -4.10 -20.42 12.55
CA LEU A 215 -3.49 -20.70 13.86
C LEU A 215 -3.33 -19.39 14.64
N PRO A 216 -3.34 -19.45 15.99
CA PRO A 216 -3.37 -18.27 16.83
C PRO A 216 -2.05 -17.47 16.85
N GLU A 217 -0.94 -18.06 16.43
CA GLU A 217 0.36 -17.43 16.48
C GLU A 217 0.53 -16.42 15.34
N ILE A 218 0.98 -15.23 15.72
CA ILE A 218 1.50 -14.21 14.81
C ILE A 218 3.03 -14.16 15.00
N ILE A 219 3.77 -14.53 13.97
CA ILE A 219 5.21 -14.78 14.07
C ILE A 219 6.08 -13.60 13.65
N SER A 220 5.48 -12.52 13.13
CA SER A 220 6.20 -11.32 12.72
C SER A 220 5.37 -10.05 12.87
N LYS A 221 6.02 -8.91 12.66
CA LYS A 221 5.36 -7.61 12.44
C LYS A 221 5.43 -7.28 10.96
N GLU A 222 4.27 -7.04 10.35
CA GLU A 222 4.15 -6.68 8.95
C GLU A 222 3.45 -5.32 8.83
N PRO A 223 4.19 -4.19 9.03
CA PRO A 223 3.64 -2.86 8.76
C PRO A 223 3.57 -2.67 7.25
N LEU A 224 2.40 -2.90 6.67
CA LEU A 224 2.17 -2.78 5.24
C LEU A 224 1.94 -1.32 4.88
N GLY A 225 2.57 -0.86 3.79
CA GLY A 225 2.39 0.51 3.35
C GLY A 225 2.71 0.73 1.88
N PRO A 226 2.08 1.74 1.28
CA PRO A 226 2.45 2.21 -0.05
C PRO A 226 3.85 2.83 -0.04
N LEU A 227 4.51 2.77 -1.20
CA LEU A 227 5.85 3.33 -1.37
C LEU A 227 6.03 3.90 -2.77
N VAL A 228 6.98 4.82 -2.86
CA VAL A 228 7.39 5.51 -4.09
C VAL A 228 8.91 5.39 -4.27
N ARG A 229 9.43 5.82 -5.41
CA ARG A 229 10.88 5.94 -5.63
C ARG A 229 11.48 6.96 -4.67
N GLU A 230 12.65 6.67 -4.13
CA GLU A 230 13.43 7.65 -3.37
C GLU A 230 13.92 8.79 -4.28
N GLY A 231 14.10 9.98 -3.71
CA GLY A 231 14.64 11.16 -4.41
C GLY A 231 13.60 11.99 -5.16
N ASP A 232 12.30 11.68 -5.00
CA ASP A 232 11.19 12.50 -5.46
C ASP A 232 10.31 12.88 -4.25
N GLU A 233 10.86 13.71 -3.38
CA GLU A 233 10.21 14.15 -2.15
C GLU A 233 8.84 14.78 -2.39
N PRO A 234 8.63 15.66 -3.43
CA PRO A 234 7.31 16.22 -3.69
C PRO A 234 6.26 15.14 -4.00
N TRP A 235 6.64 14.10 -4.75
CA TRP A 235 5.75 12.98 -5.02
C TRP A 235 5.48 12.14 -3.77
N GLY A 236 6.52 11.87 -2.98
CA GLY A 236 6.41 11.18 -1.69
C GLY A 236 5.50 11.92 -0.72
N ASP A 237 5.56 13.25 -0.69
CA ASP A 237 4.70 14.08 0.15
C ASP A 237 3.23 14.01 -0.30
N ILE A 238 2.95 14.09 -1.60
CA ILE A 238 1.59 13.92 -2.12
C ILE A 238 1.02 12.55 -1.72
N ALA A 239 1.78 11.48 -1.95
CA ALA A 239 1.36 10.13 -1.62
C ALA A 239 1.09 9.98 -0.11
N ARG A 240 1.98 10.52 0.74
CA ARG A 240 1.86 10.49 2.20
C ARG A 240 0.67 11.29 2.69
N TRP A 241 0.52 12.53 2.24
CA TRP A 241 -0.55 13.39 2.70
C TRP A 241 -1.92 12.95 2.18
N THR A 242 -1.98 12.20 1.08
CA THR A 242 -3.22 11.55 0.63
C THR A 242 -3.69 10.49 1.63
N LEU A 243 -2.79 9.60 2.09
CA LEU A 243 -3.12 8.64 3.15
C LEU A 243 -3.51 9.35 4.45
N ASN A 244 -2.74 10.37 4.85
CA ASN A 244 -3.02 11.15 6.05
C ASN A 244 -4.38 11.86 5.97
N ALA A 245 -4.78 12.36 4.80
CA ALA A 245 -6.08 12.98 4.60
C ALA A 245 -7.23 11.99 4.82
N MET A 246 -7.10 10.76 4.32
CA MET A 246 -8.11 9.71 4.55
C MET A 246 -8.25 9.36 6.04
N ILE A 247 -7.12 9.22 6.75
CA ILE A 247 -7.12 8.89 8.19
C ILE A 247 -7.64 10.08 9.03
N THR A 248 -7.20 11.30 8.73
CA THR A 248 -7.66 12.51 9.43
C THR A 248 -9.16 12.76 9.19
N ALA A 249 -9.66 12.48 7.98
CA ALA A 249 -11.09 12.58 7.69
C ALA A 249 -11.91 11.62 8.56
N GLU A 250 -11.43 10.39 8.79
CA GLU A 250 -12.07 9.47 9.73
C GLU A 250 -12.07 10.04 11.16
N GLU A 251 -10.94 10.56 11.63
CA GLU A 251 -10.82 11.16 12.97
C GLU A 251 -11.76 12.35 13.18
N LEU A 252 -11.98 13.17 12.14
CA LEU A 252 -12.86 14.33 12.15
C LEU A 252 -14.32 14.00 11.80
N GLY A 253 -14.66 12.73 11.55
CA GLY A 253 -15.99 12.28 11.18
C GLY A 253 -16.45 12.75 9.80
N ILE A 254 -15.50 13.06 8.91
CA ILE A 254 -15.77 13.40 7.51
C ILE A 254 -15.89 12.10 6.71
N THR A 255 -17.01 11.94 6.03
CA THR A 255 -17.34 10.76 5.24
C THR A 255 -17.63 11.13 3.79
N LYS A 256 -17.65 10.13 2.92
CA LYS A 256 -18.09 10.33 1.53
C LYS A 256 -19.49 10.98 1.45
N ALA A 257 -20.35 10.66 2.40
CA ALA A 257 -21.73 11.16 2.40
C ALA A 257 -21.85 12.63 2.84
N ASN A 258 -20.98 13.11 3.76
CA ASN A 258 -21.10 14.44 4.34
C ASN A 258 -20.01 15.44 3.91
N VAL A 259 -18.97 15.00 3.18
CA VAL A 259 -17.83 15.85 2.81
C VAL A 259 -18.25 17.14 2.08
N ALA A 260 -19.24 17.07 1.20
CA ALA A 260 -19.71 18.24 0.46
C ALA A 260 -20.38 19.28 1.37
N GLU A 261 -21.15 18.84 2.36
CA GLU A 261 -21.76 19.70 3.37
C GLU A 261 -20.69 20.35 4.25
N MET A 262 -19.72 19.56 4.73
CA MET A 262 -18.63 20.06 5.56
C MET A 262 -17.71 21.03 4.83
N ALA A 263 -17.47 20.81 3.54
CA ALA A 263 -16.68 21.72 2.69
C ALA A 263 -17.38 23.06 2.41
N ALA A 264 -18.72 23.09 2.45
CA ALA A 264 -19.48 24.32 2.28
C ALA A 264 -19.32 25.30 3.47
N GLY A 265 -18.78 24.82 4.59
CA GLY A 265 -18.40 25.62 5.75
C GLY A 265 -18.80 24.97 7.07
N THR A 266 -17.85 24.98 8.00
CA THR A 266 -18.03 24.50 9.37
C THR A 266 -17.29 25.44 10.32
N ASP A 267 -17.69 25.47 11.59
CA ASP A 267 -16.99 26.21 12.64
C ASP A 267 -15.66 25.55 13.07
N ASN A 268 -15.39 24.33 12.57
CA ASN A 268 -14.14 23.64 12.88
C ASN A 268 -13.03 24.07 11.91
N PRO A 269 -12.00 24.82 12.37
CA PRO A 269 -10.94 25.33 11.49
C PRO A 269 -10.03 24.22 10.96
N GLU A 270 -9.99 23.05 11.59
CA GLU A 270 -9.19 21.90 11.12
C GLU A 270 -9.85 21.26 9.90
N ILE A 271 -11.17 21.11 9.93
CA ILE A 271 -11.95 20.65 8.77
C ILE A 271 -11.81 21.63 7.62
N ASN A 272 -11.92 22.94 7.88
CA ASN A 272 -11.79 23.99 6.87
C ASN A 272 -10.42 23.94 6.19
N ARG A 273 -9.33 23.74 6.94
CA ARG A 273 -8.00 23.58 6.37
C ARG A 273 -7.85 22.28 5.57
N LEU A 274 -8.33 21.14 6.10
CA LEU A 274 -8.26 19.86 5.40
C LEU A 274 -9.02 19.92 4.07
N LEU A 275 -10.23 20.47 4.06
CA LEU A 275 -11.10 20.51 2.87
C LEU A 275 -10.84 21.72 1.95
N GLY A 276 -9.85 22.58 2.28
CA GLY A 276 -9.36 23.65 1.42
C GLY A 276 -10.18 24.93 1.45
N SER A 277 -11.17 25.08 2.34
CA SER A 277 -11.92 26.34 2.53
C SER A 277 -11.12 27.40 3.31
N GLU A 278 -10.08 27.01 4.01
CA GLU A 278 -9.09 27.87 4.66
C GLU A 278 -7.65 27.45 4.34
N GLY A 279 -6.77 28.45 4.15
CA GLY A 279 -5.33 28.21 3.94
C GLY A 279 -4.97 27.87 2.51
N SER A 280 -3.75 27.32 2.33
CA SER A 280 -3.17 27.02 1.01
C SER A 280 -2.44 25.68 0.99
N LEU A 281 -2.93 24.69 1.75
CA LEU A 281 -2.23 23.40 1.91
C LEU A 281 -2.11 22.64 0.58
N GLY A 282 -3.11 22.71 -0.29
CA GLY A 282 -3.04 22.11 -1.64
C GLY A 282 -1.88 22.71 -2.46
N ALA A 283 -1.72 24.04 -2.44
CA ALA A 283 -0.65 24.70 -3.16
C ALA A 283 0.76 24.30 -2.69
N MET A 284 0.93 23.96 -1.40
CA MET A 284 2.21 23.44 -0.88
C MET A 284 2.59 22.09 -1.49
N LEU A 285 1.59 21.31 -1.91
CA LEU A 285 1.75 20.01 -2.58
C LEU A 285 1.72 20.13 -4.11
N GLY A 286 1.49 21.33 -4.65
CA GLY A 286 1.27 21.53 -6.10
C GLY A 286 -0.07 20.97 -6.58
N LEU A 287 -1.06 20.87 -5.67
CA LEU A 287 -2.40 20.36 -5.91
C LEU A 287 -3.44 21.50 -5.84
N GLU A 288 -4.67 21.20 -6.26
CA GLU A 288 -5.80 22.11 -6.11
C GLU A 288 -6.15 22.33 -4.62
N ALA A 289 -6.85 23.41 -4.30
CA ALA A 289 -7.17 23.74 -2.91
C ALA A 289 -8.07 22.66 -2.25
N ASP A 290 -8.98 22.09 -3.01
CA ASP A 290 -10.00 21.12 -2.61
C ASP A 290 -9.59 19.64 -2.86
N TRP A 291 -8.29 19.38 -3.05
CA TRP A 291 -7.77 18.04 -3.34
C TRP A 291 -8.23 16.98 -2.32
N ALA A 292 -8.19 17.29 -1.02
CA ALA A 292 -8.62 16.34 0.02
C ALA A 292 -10.14 16.14 0.04
N GLN A 293 -10.92 17.18 -0.25
CA GLN A 293 -12.37 17.04 -0.48
C GLN A 293 -12.63 16.08 -1.64
N THR A 294 -11.92 16.25 -2.75
CA THR A 294 -12.03 15.38 -3.94
C THR A 294 -11.68 13.94 -3.61
N VAL A 295 -10.62 13.70 -2.82
CA VAL A 295 -10.25 12.37 -2.32
C VAL A 295 -11.41 11.74 -1.54
N ILE A 296 -11.91 12.41 -0.50
CA ILE A 296 -12.95 11.85 0.37
C ILE A 296 -14.28 11.67 -0.36
N ALA A 297 -14.64 12.59 -1.27
CA ALA A 297 -15.82 12.43 -2.12
C ALA A 297 -15.71 11.21 -3.05
N SER A 298 -14.51 10.86 -3.46
CA SER A 298 -14.23 9.74 -4.39
C SER A 298 -14.25 8.38 -3.69
N VAL A 299 -13.44 8.22 -2.65
CA VAL A 299 -13.16 6.91 -2.02
C VAL A 299 -13.67 6.79 -0.58
N GLY A 300 -14.11 7.90 0.04
CA GLY A 300 -14.42 7.96 1.45
C GLY A 300 -13.19 8.19 2.32
N ASN A 301 -13.37 8.15 3.64
CA ASN A 301 -12.30 8.18 4.61
C ASN A 301 -11.66 6.79 4.78
N TYR A 302 -10.58 6.68 5.57
CA TYR A 302 -9.89 5.40 5.79
C TYR A 302 -10.82 4.36 6.44
N GLY A 303 -11.65 4.73 7.40
CA GLY A 303 -12.58 3.84 8.06
C GLY A 303 -13.63 3.27 7.09
N GLU A 304 -14.18 4.11 6.20
CA GLU A 304 -15.12 3.66 5.16
C GLU A 304 -14.44 2.69 4.20
N SER A 305 -13.22 3.00 3.74
CA SER A 305 -12.45 2.10 2.86
C SER A 305 -12.11 0.78 3.55
N PHE A 306 -11.70 0.82 4.83
CA PHE A 306 -11.44 -0.39 5.61
C PHE A 306 -12.70 -1.27 5.73
N GLU A 307 -13.82 -0.71 6.18
CA GLU A 307 -15.06 -1.46 6.40
C GLU A 307 -15.62 -2.06 5.11
N ASN A 308 -15.55 -1.32 4.00
CA ASN A 308 -16.05 -1.78 2.71
C ASN A 308 -15.21 -2.94 2.14
N ASN A 309 -13.90 -2.94 2.39
CA ASN A 309 -12.99 -3.87 1.73
C ASN A 309 -12.59 -5.07 2.60
N VAL A 310 -12.20 -4.81 3.85
CA VAL A 310 -11.66 -5.85 4.75
C VAL A 310 -12.40 -5.96 6.08
N GLY A 311 -13.25 -4.99 6.44
CA GLY A 311 -13.93 -4.88 7.72
C GLY A 311 -14.90 -6.01 8.01
N GLU A 312 -15.50 -5.98 9.19
CA GLU A 312 -16.37 -7.05 9.71
C GLU A 312 -17.58 -7.35 8.81
N ASN A 313 -18.06 -6.36 8.07
CA ASN A 313 -19.19 -6.52 7.14
C ASN A 313 -18.76 -6.87 5.71
N SER A 314 -17.48 -6.92 5.41
CA SER A 314 -16.94 -7.38 4.14
C SER A 314 -16.87 -8.91 4.07
N VAL A 315 -16.56 -9.46 2.89
CA VAL A 315 -16.33 -10.91 2.72
C VAL A 315 -15.13 -11.41 3.52
N VAL A 316 -14.17 -10.53 3.86
CA VAL A 316 -12.94 -10.88 4.60
C VAL A 316 -13.20 -10.96 6.11
N GLY A 317 -14.04 -10.07 6.65
CA GLY A 317 -14.54 -10.14 8.02
C GLY A 317 -13.50 -9.82 9.11
N LEU A 318 -12.61 -8.84 8.87
CA LEU A 318 -11.55 -8.48 9.83
C LEU A 318 -12.00 -7.35 10.76
N SER A 319 -11.67 -7.47 12.04
CA SER A 319 -11.79 -6.36 12.99
C SER A 319 -10.66 -5.34 12.79
N ARG A 320 -10.91 -4.09 13.19
CA ARG A 320 -9.94 -2.99 13.10
C ARG A 320 -8.65 -3.29 13.86
N GLY A 321 -8.72 -3.76 15.08
CA GLY A 321 -7.56 -4.05 15.92
C GLY A 321 -6.54 -2.90 15.93
N LEU A 322 -5.28 -3.19 15.57
CA LEU A 322 -4.23 -2.18 15.46
C LEU A 322 -4.50 -1.14 14.36
N ASN A 323 -5.39 -1.43 13.43
CA ASN A 323 -5.78 -0.54 12.34
C ASN A 323 -6.90 0.45 12.73
N ALA A 324 -7.29 0.51 13.99
CA ALA A 324 -8.14 1.55 14.54
C ALA A 324 -7.37 2.86 14.73
N LEU A 325 -8.09 3.97 14.84
CA LEU A 325 -7.52 5.28 15.18
C LEU A 325 -6.87 5.24 16.57
N TRP A 326 -5.85 6.06 16.80
CA TRP A 326 -5.19 6.21 18.09
C TRP A 326 -6.17 6.58 19.23
N THR A 327 -7.22 7.35 18.92
CA THR A 327 -8.31 7.68 19.85
C THR A 327 -9.16 6.48 20.24
N GLN A 328 -9.08 5.39 19.50
CA GLN A 328 -9.80 4.14 19.71
C GLN A 328 -8.87 2.99 20.17
N GLY A 329 -7.61 3.30 20.48
CA GLY A 329 -6.61 2.34 20.95
C GLY A 329 -5.82 1.64 19.85
N GLY A 330 -5.95 2.05 18.60
CA GLY A 330 -5.16 1.57 17.46
C GLY A 330 -3.87 2.38 17.24
N LEU A 331 -3.24 2.15 16.10
CA LEU A 331 -1.96 2.76 15.74
C LEU A 331 -2.08 3.81 14.61
N LEU A 332 -3.27 4.02 14.05
CA LEU A 332 -3.44 5.06 13.03
C LEU A 332 -3.42 6.44 13.68
N TYR A 333 -2.35 7.16 13.38
CA TYR A 333 -2.06 8.48 13.92
C TYR A 333 -1.42 9.34 12.81
N THR A 334 -1.98 10.51 12.55
CA THR A 334 -1.51 11.41 11.49
C THR A 334 -0.95 12.71 12.05
N PRO A 335 0.05 13.31 11.39
CA PRO A 335 0.45 14.68 11.70
C PRO A 335 -0.68 15.67 11.38
N PRO A 336 -0.80 16.79 12.14
CA PRO A 336 -1.88 17.75 11.93
C PRO A 336 -1.72 18.53 10.61
N PHE A 337 -2.84 18.81 9.97
CA PHE A 337 -2.93 19.66 8.78
C PHE A 337 -2.85 21.16 9.18
N ARG A 338 -1.60 21.71 9.15
CA ARG A 338 -1.32 23.11 9.57
C ARG A 338 -0.27 23.78 8.67
#